data_0d7c8740a9534fa44f65fb7de9a947cc
#
_entry.id   0d7c8740a9534fa44f65fb7de9a947cc
#
_cell.length_a   1.000
_cell.length_b   1.000
_cell.length_c   1.000
_cell.angle_alpha   90.00
_cell.angle_beta   90.00
_cell.angle_gamma   90.00
#
_symmetry.space_group_name_H-M   'P 1'
#
loop_
_entity.id
_entity.type
_entity.pdbx_description
1 polymer ?
#
loop_
_entity_poly.entity_id
_entity_poly.type
_entity_poly.pdbx_seq_one_letter_code
_entity_poly.pdbx_strand_id
1 'polypeptide(L)' 'MEEKIRLIWDFRGPDCEKIAKHYKIHLSDFLNTNNSVYFDFNDRKIMTNHHIVYLIVYKSNMKYFRDKLKPNRGEIATQN' A
#
# COMPACT_ATOMS: atom_id res chain seq x y z
N MET A 1 -11.02 -8.20 -18.05
CA MET A 1 -10.01 -8.21 -17.02
C MET A 1 -10.39 -7.23 -15.92
N GLU A 2 -10.13 -7.61 -14.70
CA GLU A 2 -10.50 -6.78 -13.57
C GLU A 2 -9.51 -5.66 -13.35
N GLU A 3 -10.01 -4.49 -12.99
CA GLU A 3 -9.16 -3.37 -12.63
C GLU A 3 -8.37 -3.65 -11.37
N LYS A 4 -7.19 -3.06 -11.29
CA LYS A 4 -6.35 -3.10 -10.11
C LYS A 4 -6.33 -1.74 -9.46
N ILE A 5 -6.33 -1.74 -8.14
CA ILE A 5 -6.32 -0.50 -7.36
C ILE A 5 -5.04 -0.47 -6.54
N ARG A 6 -4.39 0.69 -6.55
CA ARG A 6 -3.22 0.92 -5.68
C ARG A 6 -3.68 1.68 -4.46
N LEU A 7 -3.56 1.03 -3.31
CA LEU A 7 -3.85 1.66 -2.03
C LEU A 7 -2.55 2.26 -1.51
N ILE A 8 -2.60 3.49 -1.04
CA ILE A 8 -1.40 4.25 -0.71
C ILE A 8 -1.47 4.81 0.69
N TRP A 9 -0.38 4.65 1.43
CA TRP A 9 -0.18 5.26 2.74
C TRP A 9 0.94 6.28 2.60
N ASP A 10 0.67 7.53 3.00
CA ASP A 10 1.64 8.61 2.91
C ASP A 10 2.32 8.83 4.26
N PHE A 11 3.63 8.92 4.23
CA PHE A 11 4.44 9.20 5.42
C PHE A 11 5.26 10.45 5.14
N ARG A 12 5.16 11.44 5.99
CA ARG A 12 5.82 12.73 5.80
C ARG A 12 6.65 13.09 7.01
N GLY A 13 7.71 13.88 6.78
CA GLY A 13 8.60 14.32 7.82
C GLY A 13 10.00 13.72 7.70
N PRO A 14 10.93 14.12 8.59
CA PRO A 14 12.32 13.71 8.48
C PRO A 14 12.55 12.21 8.63
N ASP A 15 11.66 11.50 9.33
CA ASP A 15 11.80 10.05 9.53
C ASP A 15 10.88 9.24 8.64
N CYS A 16 10.32 9.85 7.60
CA CYS A 16 9.28 9.20 6.79
C CYS A 16 9.73 7.88 6.18
N GLU A 17 10.96 7.79 5.70
CA GLU A 17 11.45 6.56 5.10
C GLU A 17 11.51 5.43 6.13
N LYS A 18 12.04 5.72 7.30
CA LYS A 18 12.17 4.73 8.37
C LYS A 18 10.79 4.23 8.82
N ILE A 19 9.86 5.14 9.00
CA ILE A 19 8.50 4.81 9.43
C ILE A 19 7.79 4.01 8.33
N ALA A 20 7.95 4.41 7.08
CA ALA A 20 7.34 3.70 5.96
C ALA A 20 7.85 2.26 5.86
N LYS A 21 9.16 2.06 5.99
CA LYS A 21 9.73 0.72 5.91
C LYS A 21 9.26 -0.16 7.06
N HIS A 22 9.07 0.44 8.24
CA HIS A 22 8.53 -0.28 9.39
C HIS A 22 7.07 -0.69 9.11
N TYR A 23 6.28 0.22 8.56
CA TYR A 23 4.90 -0.10 8.20
C TYR A 23 4.83 -1.20 7.16
N LYS A 24 5.77 -1.18 6.20
CA LYS A 24 5.82 -2.21 5.17
C LYS A 24 6.00 -3.60 5.77
N ILE A 25 6.79 -3.71 6.82
CA ILE A 25 6.97 -4.99 7.52
C ILE A 25 5.65 -5.45 8.12
N HIS A 26 4.92 -4.55 8.78
CA HIS A 26 3.61 -4.90 9.35
C HIS A 26 2.62 -5.28 8.26
N LEU A 27 2.66 -4.59 7.12
CA LEU A 27 1.81 -4.92 5.99
C LEU A 27 2.12 -6.33 5.47
N SER A 28 3.40 -6.65 5.35
CA SER A 28 3.82 -7.98 4.93
C SER A 28 3.28 -9.05 5.86
N ASP A 29 3.36 -8.81 7.17
CA ASP A 29 2.85 -9.76 8.16
C ASP A 29 1.34 -9.94 8.02
N PHE A 30 0.61 -8.85 7.82
CA PHE A 30 -0.83 -8.91 7.62
C PHE A 30 -1.18 -9.74 6.38
N LEU A 31 -0.49 -9.50 5.27
CA LEU A 31 -0.77 -10.20 4.02
C LEU A 31 -0.50 -11.71 4.16
N ASN A 32 0.57 -12.06 4.83
CA ASN A 32 0.91 -13.47 5.05
C ASN A 32 -0.06 -14.16 6.00
N THR A 33 -0.40 -13.50 7.10
CA THR A 33 -1.28 -14.09 8.12
C THR A 33 -2.67 -14.35 7.58
N ASN A 34 -3.16 -13.48 6.70
CA ASN A 34 -4.52 -13.57 6.19
C ASN A 34 -4.60 -14.25 4.82
N ASN A 35 -3.50 -14.77 4.32
CA ASN A 35 -3.44 -15.40 2.98
C ASN A 35 -4.06 -14.48 1.93
N SER A 36 -3.70 -13.22 1.99
CA SER A 36 -4.31 -12.20 1.14
C SER A 36 -3.88 -12.36 -0.31
N VAL A 37 -4.81 -12.07 -1.22
CA VAL A 37 -4.51 -12.04 -2.66
C VAL A 37 -4.18 -10.62 -3.04
N TYR A 38 -2.98 -10.42 -3.56
CA TYR A 38 -2.52 -9.08 -3.98
C TYR A 38 -1.55 -9.25 -5.14
N PHE A 39 -1.27 -8.13 -5.85
CA PHE A 39 -0.33 -8.15 -6.96
C PHE A 39 1.07 -7.75 -6.54
N ASP A 40 1.16 -6.68 -5.76
CA ASP A 40 2.46 -6.14 -5.38
C ASP A 40 2.30 -5.23 -4.19
N PHE A 41 3.35 -5.09 -3.40
CA PHE A 41 3.42 -4.06 -2.38
C PHE A 41 4.87 -3.67 -2.21
N ASN A 42 5.08 -2.39 -1.92
CA ASN A 42 6.44 -1.90 -1.75
C ASN A 42 6.38 -0.50 -1.15
N ASP A 43 7.54 0.08 -0.92
CA ASP A 43 7.65 1.46 -0.51
C ASP A 43 8.37 2.25 -1.59
N ARG A 44 8.17 3.56 -1.61
CA ARG A 44 8.79 4.42 -2.61
C ARG A 44 9.06 5.80 -2.01
N LYS A 45 10.22 6.33 -2.28
CA LYS A 45 10.56 7.70 -1.94
C LYS A 45 9.96 8.63 -2.98
N ILE A 46 9.14 9.59 -2.53
CA ILE A 46 8.55 10.59 -3.41
C ILE A 46 9.45 11.84 -3.43
N MET A 47 9.86 12.29 -2.25
CA MET A 47 10.83 13.37 -2.10
C MET A 47 11.42 13.26 -0.69
N THR A 48 12.32 14.16 -0.33
CA THR A 48 13.10 14.03 0.89
C THR A 48 12.28 13.75 2.15
N ASN A 49 11.16 14.44 2.30
CA ASN A 49 10.30 14.27 3.49
C ASN A 49 8.96 13.64 3.15
N HIS A 50 8.90 12.85 2.09
CA HIS A 50 7.67 12.19 1.70
C HIS A 50 7.99 10.81 1.14
N HIS A 51 7.56 9.79 1.85
CA HIS A 51 7.71 8.39 1.44
C HIS A 51 6.33 7.74 1.45
N ILE A 52 6.12 6.78 0.59
CA ILE A 52 4.84 6.05 0.55
C ILE A 52 5.06 4.56 0.69
N VAL A 53 4.01 3.88 1.16
CA VAL A 53 3.87 2.43 1.02
C VAL A 53 2.64 2.22 0.15
N TYR A 54 2.69 1.26 -0.75
CA TYR A 54 1.53 0.97 -1.60
C TYR A 54 1.26 -0.53 -1.66
N LEU A 55 0.00 -0.85 -1.90
CA LEU A 55 -0.47 -2.21 -2.08
C LEU A 55 -1.40 -2.24 -3.27
N ILE A 56 -1.10 -3.11 -4.24
CA ILE A 56 -1.92 -3.24 -5.44
C ILE A 56 -2.79 -4.48 -5.32
N VAL A 57 -4.09 -4.28 -5.41
CA VAL A 57 -5.08 -5.36 -5.25
C VAL A 57 -6.12 -5.30 -6.36
N TYR A 58 -6.89 -6.36 -6.52
CA TYR A 58 -8.05 -6.33 -7.39
C TYR A 58 -9.09 -5.37 -6.85
N LYS A 59 -9.78 -4.70 -7.76
CA LYS A 59 -10.84 -3.77 -7.37
C LYS A 59 -11.89 -4.43 -6.49
N SER A 60 -12.23 -5.67 -6.78
CA SER A 60 -13.24 -6.40 -6.01
C SER A 60 -12.81 -6.63 -4.55
N ASN A 61 -11.51 -6.60 -4.27
CA ASN A 61 -10.99 -6.79 -2.92
C ASN A 61 -10.64 -5.47 -2.23
N MET A 62 -10.76 -4.36 -2.94
CA MET A 62 -10.31 -3.06 -2.45
C MET A 62 -11.00 -2.66 -1.15
N LYS A 63 -12.32 -2.89 -1.06
CA LYS A 63 -13.06 -2.49 0.13
C LYS A 63 -12.57 -3.20 1.37
N TYR A 64 -12.27 -4.49 1.26
CA TYR A 64 -11.76 -5.27 2.38
C TYR A 64 -10.47 -4.65 2.92
N PHE A 65 -9.51 -4.42 2.02
CA PHE A 65 -8.22 -3.86 2.42
C PHE A 65 -8.36 -2.43 2.93
N ARG A 66 -9.21 -1.64 2.28
CA ARG A 66 -9.45 -0.27 2.72
C ARG A 66 -9.99 -0.24 4.15
N ASP A 67 -10.95 -1.10 4.45
CA ASP A 67 -11.58 -1.10 5.76
C ASP A 67 -10.64 -1.62 6.85
N LYS A 68 -9.79 -2.58 6.52
CA LYS A 68 -8.87 -3.18 7.48
C LYS A 68 -7.61 -2.36 7.69
N LEU A 69 -7.08 -1.77 6.63
CA LEU A 69 -5.77 -1.13 6.66
C LEU A 69 -5.79 0.39 6.58
N LYS A 70 -6.93 0.99 6.30
CA LYS A 70 -7.13 2.44 6.33
C LYS A 70 -6.09 3.23 5.54
N PRO A 71 -5.93 2.98 4.23
CA PRO A 71 -5.00 3.77 3.43
C PRO A 71 -5.45 5.23 3.33
N ASN A 72 -4.48 6.11 3.08
CA ASN A 72 -4.76 7.53 2.93
C ASN A 72 -5.51 7.83 1.63
N ARG A 73 -5.19 7.07 0.58
CA ARG A 73 -5.81 7.28 -0.74
C ARG A 73 -5.69 6.02 -1.56
N GLY A 74 -6.44 5.99 -2.66
CA GLY A 74 -6.37 4.90 -3.62
C GLY A 74 -6.44 5.46 -5.02
N GLU A 75 -5.86 4.74 -5.97
CA GLU A 75 -5.91 5.13 -7.36
C GLU A 75 -5.94 3.89 -8.24
N ILE A 76 -6.40 4.07 -9.48
CA ILE A 76 -6.40 2.97 -10.43
C ILE A 76 -4.95 2.67 -10.82
N ALA A 77 -4.54 1.42 -10.67
CA ALA A 77 -3.21 1.00 -11.06
C ALA A 77 -3.23 0.68 -12.54
N THR A 78 -2.67 1.59 -13.33
CA THR A 78 -2.64 1.42 -14.76
C THR A 78 -1.56 0.42 -15.16
N GLN A 79 -1.91 -0.45 -16.08
CA GLN A 79 -0.97 -1.41 -16.63
C GLN A 79 -0.55 -0.98 -18.01
N ASN A 80 0.73 -0.88 -18.21
CA ASN A 80 1.27 -0.55 -19.53
C ASN A 80 2.19 -1.65 -20.00
#